data_8dc567e8a4e5f75224d782e963eb1ede
#
_entry.id   8dc567e8a4e5f75224d782e963eb1ede
#
_cell.length_a   1.000
_cell.length_b   1.000
_cell.length_c   1.000
_cell.angle_alpha   90.00
_cell.angle_beta   90.00
_cell.angle_gamma   90.00
#
_symmetry.space_group_name_H-M   'P 1'
#
loop_
_entity.id
_entity.type
_entity.pdbx_description
1 polymer ?
#
loop_
_entity_poly.entity_id
_entity_poly.type
_entity_poly.pdbx_seq_one_letter_code
_entity_poly.pdbx_strand_id
1 'polypeptide(L)'
;MGNVFGKKIETDPGDIQYKEILEARKRYLDEQFIQDVEDELEKETPDDTGNTGVNRKSPSILNEIEIKAMSINPKDHSYPFENLVFEGGGAKGYAYSGAIKALEELGLVSQIRRFAGVSAGAMTASLLAVGYDLEEFQDIMGQDLSSIVLDAKCGILSLLPNLLTGYGWNPGNRFYNWFGELLEKKMGNKDVTFDEHYRKTGLELCIIVTNVNLMREEYCHVKTTPSMSIRTAVRMSIALPGLFQPTHYTCNGETNTYVDGGLICNYPIHCFDGWWLSMDSKDSFLEKLKALDDLQNLLDQRQRFALDQKDQAKTLGFVLYADSETDMFRFMCEKRIGVQLDPIPNTKLGRIKLKQKKDQEKAKREDRRVVMAVDEFLKVLKKHNLDKNHTINRTELEAAFKSEEFSTTSCEILFGKDCTVQNAFDLLDKEKSGEIDFRELLNFMHGTGVQLIERFLGYQRKNVDGFFDFFRTIQSAFKTNVQRAFVSPQDLDRTVGINTGHVGLTDFKLEEEDMRFVIDQGYKSTMTFLKYFAAKEELLKNADESLQKRIQSKSSTLEYEVKD
;
A
#
# COMPACT_ATOMS: atom_id res chain seq x y z
N MET A 1 -5.02 -4.03 40.30
CA MET A 1 -6.05 -3.82 39.27
C MET A 1 -5.97 -5.01 38.32
N GLY A 2 -6.62 -6.08 38.71
CA GLY A 2 -6.68 -7.32 37.93
C GLY A 2 -8.11 -7.55 37.46
N ASN A 3 -8.25 -8.15 36.29
CA ASN A 3 -9.50 -8.74 35.75
C ASN A 3 -10.63 -7.79 35.30
N VAL A 4 -10.39 -7.02 34.24
CA VAL A 4 -11.50 -6.43 33.45
C VAL A 4 -11.53 -6.95 31.98
N PHE A 5 -10.52 -7.67 31.51
CA PHE A 5 -10.48 -8.24 30.15
C PHE A 5 -10.24 -9.75 30.20
N GLY A 6 -11.21 -10.52 30.67
CA GLY A 6 -11.09 -11.95 30.74
C GLY A 6 -12.42 -12.68 30.85
N LYS A 7 -13.39 -12.38 29.96
CA LYS A 7 -14.34 -13.42 29.59
C LYS A 7 -13.60 -14.39 28.69
N LYS A 8 -13.23 -15.57 29.20
CA LYS A 8 -12.91 -16.73 28.36
C LYS A 8 -14.10 -16.91 27.41
N ILE A 9 -13.87 -16.71 26.14
CA ILE A 9 -14.80 -17.16 25.12
C ILE A 9 -14.77 -18.67 25.25
N GLU A 10 -15.91 -19.29 25.54
CA GLU A 10 -16.06 -20.75 25.56
C GLU A 10 -15.65 -21.25 24.17
N THR A 11 -14.62 -22.06 24.12
CA THR A 11 -14.22 -22.75 22.91
C THR A 11 -15.15 -23.93 22.70
N ASP A 12 -15.76 -24.01 21.53
CA ASP A 12 -16.55 -25.14 21.08
C ASP A 12 -15.74 -26.45 21.25
N PRO A 13 -16.31 -27.57 21.73
CA PRO A 13 -15.61 -28.86 21.79
C PRO A 13 -15.03 -29.32 20.45
N GLY A 14 -15.58 -28.89 19.30
CA GLY A 14 -15.01 -29.07 17.98
C GLY A 14 -13.66 -28.35 17.77
N ASP A 15 -13.39 -27.25 18.50
CA ASP A 15 -12.13 -26.51 18.44
C ASP A 15 -10.95 -27.26 19.06
N ILE A 16 -11.17 -28.20 19.99
CA ILE A 16 -10.09 -28.95 20.64
C ILE A 16 -9.55 -30.01 19.66
N GLN A 17 -10.45 -30.78 19.06
CA GLN A 17 -10.08 -31.77 18.03
C GLN A 17 -9.44 -31.10 16.81
N TYR A 18 -9.91 -29.92 16.44
CA TYR A 18 -9.37 -29.10 15.38
C TYR A 18 -7.95 -28.58 15.70
N LYS A 19 -7.66 -28.17 16.93
CA LYS A 19 -6.31 -27.78 17.37
C LYS A 19 -5.33 -28.95 17.30
N GLU A 20 -5.73 -30.15 17.68
CA GLU A 20 -4.89 -31.35 17.60
C GLU A 20 -4.53 -31.69 16.14
N ILE A 21 -5.48 -31.55 15.22
CA ILE A 21 -5.26 -31.71 13.78
C ILE A 21 -4.28 -30.63 13.25
N LEU A 22 -4.44 -29.37 13.67
CA LEU A 22 -3.53 -28.30 13.29
C LEU A 22 -2.11 -28.50 13.81
N GLU A 23 -1.94 -29.01 15.04
CA GLU A 23 -0.63 -29.30 15.62
C GLU A 23 0.04 -30.53 14.98
N ALA A 24 -0.73 -31.56 14.64
CA ALA A 24 -0.23 -32.72 13.90
C ALA A 24 0.21 -32.32 12.48
N ARG A 25 -0.57 -31.46 11.82
CA ARG A 25 -0.28 -30.89 10.51
C ARG A 25 0.96 -30.00 10.55
N LYS A 26 1.12 -29.17 11.58
CA LYS A 26 2.30 -28.30 11.73
C LYS A 26 3.57 -29.14 11.85
N ARG A 27 3.55 -30.23 12.62
CA ARG A 27 4.67 -31.17 12.73
C ARG A 27 5.02 -31.81 11.38
N TYR A 28 4.03 -32.24 10.61
CA TYR A 28 4.23 -32.80 9.28
C TYR A 28 4.86 -31.80 8.31
N LEU A 29 4.41 -30.55 8.30
CA LEU A 29 4.96 -29.48 7.45
C LEU A 29 6.39 -29.09 7.85
N ASP A 30 6.72 -29.14 9.14
CA ASP A 30 8.09 -28.92 9.63
C ASP A 30 9.04 -30.05 9.18
N GLU A 31 8.60 -31.31 9.20
CA GLU A 31 9.36 -32.47 8.72
C GLU A 31 9.58 -32.39 7.20
N GLN A 32 8.54 -32.03 6.42
CA GLN A 32 8.64 -31.86 4.97
C GLN A 32 9.53 -30.67 4.58
N PHE A 33 9.54 -29.60 5.35
CA PHE A 33 10.40 -28.45 5.11
C PHE A 33 11.89 -28.81 5.20
N ILE A 34 12.27 -29.65 6.17
CA ILE A 34 13.66 -30.13 6.31
C ILE A 34 14.06 -30.94 5.08
N GLN A 35 13.19 -31.84 4.62
CA GLN A 35 13.44 -32.68 3.44
C GLN A 35 13.59 -31.86 2.15
N ASP A 36 12.72 -30.81 1.95
CA ASP A 36 12.79 -29.96 0.75
C ASP A 36 14.05 -29.09 0.71
N VAL A 37 14.54 -28.65 1.88
CA VAL A 37 15.81 -27.89 1.95
C VAL A 37 16.99 -28.79 1.59
N GLU A 38 16.97 -30.07 2.00
CA GLU A 38 17.98 -31.04 1.62
C GLU A 38 17.93 -31.35 0.13
N ASP A 39 16.73 -31.53 -0.44
CA ASP A 39 16.51 -31.77 -1.88
C ASP A 39 16.85 -30.56 -2.77
N GLU A 40 16.66 -29.32 -2.30
CA GLU A 40 17.08 -28.09 -3.02
C GLU A 40 18.61 -27.91 -2.98
N LEU A 41 19.26 -28.25 -1.88
CA LEU A 41 20.72 -28.19 -1.75
C LEU A 41 21.40 -29.25 -2.65
N GLU A 42 20.76 -30.39 -2.91
CA GLU A 42 21.27 -31.40 -3.82
C GLU A 42 21.07 -31.02 -5.31
N LYS A 43 20.11 -30.13 -5.63
CA LYS A 43 19.82 -29.67 -7.02
C LYS A 43 20.67 -28.48 -7.49
N GLU A 44 21.43 -27.82 -6.62
CA GLU A 44 22.32 -26.69 -6.98
C GLU A 44 23.71 -27.13 -7.48
N THR A 45 23.90 -28.38 -7.90
CA THR A 45 25.06 -28.75 -8.72
C THR A 45 24.78 -28.48 -10.19
N PRO A 46 25.56 -27.64 -10.89
CA PRO A 46 25.31 -27.32 -12.30
C PRO A 46 25.59 -28.54 -13.17
N ASP A 47 24.59 -29.03 -13.88
CA ASP A 47 24.80 -29.99 -14.95
C ASP A 47 24.93 -29.27 -16.30
N ASP A 48 26.04 -29.54 -16.95
CA ASP A 48 26.57 -28.90 -18.14
C ASP A 48 26.01 -29.59 -19.38
N THR A 49 24.73 -29.35 -19.75
CA THR A 49 24.28 -29.67 -21.12
C THR A 49 23.12 -28.74 -21.55
N GLY A 50 23.46 -27.72 -22.34
CA GLY A 50 22.49 -26.86 -23.00
C GLY A 50 21.65 -27.60 -24.03
N ASN A 51 20.37 -27.71 -23.81
CA ASN A 51 19.33 -27.65 -24.86
C ASN A 51 17.92 -27.66 -24.25
N THR A 52 17.31 -26.49 -24.11
CA THR A 52 15.85 -26.41 -23.89
C THR A 52 15.24 -25.60 -25.02
N GLY A 53 14.53 -26.31 -25.89
CA GLY A 53 13.67 -25.72 -26.89
C GLY A 53 12.52 -24.96 -26.24
N VAL A 54 12.72 -23.68 -26.02
CA VAL A 54 11.68 -22.76 -25.52
C VAL A 54 10.78 -22.41 -26.69
N ASN A 55 9.55 -22.89 -26.63
CA ASN A 55 8.45 -22.43 -27.47
C ASN A 55 8.24 -20.93 -27.19
N ARG A 56 8.76 -20.07 -28.07
CA ARG A 56 8.60 -18.61 -27.98
C ARG A 56 7.13 -18.27 -28.23
N LYS A 57 6.34 -18.15 -27.14
CA LYS A 57 5.10 -17.36 -27.19
C LYS A 57 5.46 -15.94 -27.63
N SER A 58 4.66 -15.35 -28.51
CA SER A 58 4.81 -13.92 -28.86
C SER A 58 4.94 -13.08 -27.60
N PRO A 59 5.90 -12.15 -27.53
CA PRO A 59 6.10 -11.32 -26.36
C PRO A 59 4.78 -10.61 -25.98
N SER A 60 4.46 -10.57 -24.70
CA SER A 60 3.32 -9.79 -24.24
C SER A 60 3.62 -8.30 -24.46
N ILE A 61 2.59 -7.47 -24.64
CA ILE A 61 2.75 -6.02 -24.82
C ILE A 61 3.58 -5.40 -23.67
N LEU A 62 3.47 -5.94 -22.46
CA LEU A 62 4.28 -5.52 -21.32
C LEU A 62 5.78 -5.75 -21.57
N ASN A 63 6.15 -6.91 -22.12
CA ASN A 63 7.54 -7.23 -22.47
C ASN A 63 8.09 -6.29 -23.57
N GLU A 64 7.26 -5.85 -24.50
CA GLU A 64 7.66 -4.89 -25.52
C GLU A 64 8.00 -3.51 -24.93
N ILE A 65 7.16 -3.03 -24.00
CA ILE A 65 7.42 -1.76 -23.29
C ILE A 65 8.69 -1.87 -22.43
N GLU A 66 8.88 -2.99 -21.74
CA GLU A 66 10.06 -3.22 -20.90
C GLU A 66 11.35 -3.27 -21.74
N ILE A 67 11.34 -4.00 -22.85
CA ILE A 67 12.49 -4.07 -23.79
C ILE A 67 12.81 -2.67 -24.35
N LYS A 68 11.77 -1.93 -24.75
CA LYS A 68 11.92 -0.56 -25.24
C LYS A 68 12.48 0.37 -24.17
N ALA A 69 11.99 0.26 -22.92
CA ALA A 69 12.44 1.08 -21.79
C ALA A 69 13.94 0.89 -21.47
N MET A 70 14.51 -0.30 -21.71
CA MET A 70 15.94 -0.54 -21.53
C MET A 70 16.81 0.28 -22.47
N SER A 71 16.32 0.62 -23.65
CA SER A 71 17.04 1.40 -24.68
C SER A 71 16.82 2.90 -24.61
N ILE A 72 15.85 3.37 -23.81
CA ILE A 72 15.50 4.79 -23.72
C ILE A 72 16.45 5.54 -22.78
N ASN A 73 16.95 6.67 -23.27
CA ASN A 73 17.53 7.68 -22.41
C ASN A 73 16.42 8.65 -21.95
N PRO A 74 16.06 8.67 -20.67
CA PRO A 74 14.94 9.47 -20.18
C PRO A 74 15.18 10.99 -20.33
N LYS A 75 16.43 11.44 -20.56
CA LYS A 75 16.74 12.86 -20.80
C LYS A 75 16.29 13.37 -22.17
N ASP A 76 16.09 12.47 -23.12
CA ASP A 76 15.71 12.81 -24.48
C ASP A 76 14.18 12.88 -24.66
N HIS A 77 13.42 12.61 -23.58
CA HIS A 77 11.96 12.60 -23.58
C HIS A 77 11.38 13.83 -22.87
N SER A 78 10.27 14.36 -23.41
CA SER A 78 9.52 15.45 -22.79
C SER A 78 8.35 14.87 -22.00
N TYR A 79 8.25 15.17 -20.71
CA TYR A 79 7.23 14.67 -19.81
C TYR A 79 6.15 15.73 -19.59
N PRO A 80 4.86 15.34 -19.52
CA PRO A 80 3.74 16.28 -19.39
C PRO A 80 3.48 16.74 -17.95
N PHE A 81 4.29 16.34 -16.98
CA PHE A 81 4.00 16.53 -15.57
C PHE A 81 4.16 17.99 -15.12
N GLU A 82 3.07 18.56 -14.61
CA GLU A 82 3.01 19.89 -14.01
C GLU A 82 2.71 19.84 -12.50
N ASN A 83 2.27 18.69 -12.00
CA ASN A 83 1.85 18.48 -10.60
C ASN A 83 2.62 17.31 -9.97
N LEU A 84 3.07 17.45 -8.72
CA LEU A 84 3.63 16.38 -7.92
C LEU A 84 2.74 16.08 -6.70
N VAL A 85 2.48 14.80 -6.46
CA VAL A 85 1.67 14.34 -5.33
C VAL A 85 2.42 13.28 -4.54
N PHE A 86 2.56 13.49 -3.23
CA PHE A 86 3.34 12.63 -2.34
C PHE A 86 2.42 11.96 -1.29
N GLU A 87 2.46 10.63 -1.26
CA GLU A 87 1.75 9.83 -0.25
C GLU A 87 2.31 10.07 1.16
N GLY A 88 1.49 9.88 2.19
CA GLY A 88 1.92 9.83 3.59
C GLY A 88 2.68 8.53 3.88
N GLY A 89 3.87 8.65 4.49
CA GLY A 89 4.74 7.48 4.66
C GLY A 89 5.59 7.43 5.92
N GLY A 90 5.52 8.42 6.83
CA GLY A 90 6.37 8.49 8.02
C GLY A 90 7.85 8.36 7.67
N ALA A 91 8.57 7.46 8.33
CA ALA A 91 10.00 7.25 8.07
C ALA A 91 10.33 6.78 6.63
N LYS A 92 9.39 6.19 5.91
CA LYS A 92 9.57 5.84 4.50
C LYS A 92 9.81 7.08 3.61
N GLY A 93 9.42 8.27 4.06
CA GLY A 93 9.55 9.54 3.34
C GLY A 93 10.99 9.92 2.95
N TYR A 94 12.01 9.33 3.57
CA TYR A 94 13.41 9.49 3.11
C TYR A 94 13.60 9.13 1.64
N ALA A 95 12.77 8.21 1.10
CA ALA A 95 12.78 7.83 -0.31
C ALA A 95 12.52 8.99 -1.27
N TYR A 96 11.81 10.01 -0.82
CA TYR A 96 11.53 11.19 -1.64
C TYR A 96 12.78 11.97 -2.02
N SER A 97 13.85 11.93 -1.21
CA SER A 97 15.15 12.53 -1.59
C SER A 97 15.69 11.92 -2.89
N GLY A 98 15.61 10.60 -3.02
CA GLY A 98 16.02 9.91 -4.24
C GLY A 98 15.09 10.19 -5.43
N ALA A 99 13.79 10.26 -5.19
CA ALA A 99 12.82 10.60 -6.22
C ALA A 99 13.02 12.02 -6.76
N ILE A 100 13.23 12.99 -5.87
CA ILE A 100 13.51 14.39 -6.23
C ILE A 100 14.82 14.49 -7.04
N LYS A 101 15.87 13.76 -6.62
CA LYS A 101 17.13 13.68 -7.36
C LYS A 101 16.92 13.24 -8.81
N ALA A 102 16.13 12.18 -9.03
CA ALA A 102 15.83 11.71 -10.37
C ALA A 102 15.06 12.77 -11.21
N LEU A 103 14.11 13.47 -10.58
CA LEU A 103 13.35 14.54 -11.25
C LEU A 103 14.24 15.75 -11.59
N GLU A 104 15.17 16.16 -10.71
CA GLU A 104 16.10 17.26 -10.98
C GLU A 104 17.09 16.94 -12.09
N GLU A 105 17.66 15.73 -12.11
CA GLU A 105 18.57 15.28 -13.16
C GLU A 105 17.94 15.32 -14.57
N LEU A 106 16.60 15.25 -14.62
CA LEU A 106 15.81 15.34 -15.86
C LEU A 106 15.22 16.74 -16.09
N GLY A 107 15.50 17.71 -15.21
CA GLY A 107 14.98 19.07 -15.30
C GLY A 107 13.49 19.21 -15.02
N LEU A 108 12.83 18.16 -14.48
CA LEU A 108 11.37 18.12 -14.30
C LEU A 108 10.89 19.00 -13.15
N VAL A 109 11.69 19.19 -12.10
CA VAL A 109 11.28 20.00 -10.93
C VAL A 109 10.94 21.43 -11.33
N SER A 110 11.66 22.01 -12.29
CA SER A 110 11.47 23.41 -12.74
C SER A 110 10.14 23.66 -13.47
N GLN A 111 9.54 22.63 -14.03
CA GLN A 111 8.24 22.74 -14.73
C GLN A 111 7.03 22.54 -13.82
N ILE A 112 7.24 22.06 -12.58
CA ILE A 112 6.16 21.79 -11.64
C ILE A 112 5.55 23.10 -11.14
N ARG A 113 4.21 23.13 -11.13
CA ARG A 113 3.42 24.29 -10.69
C ARG A 113 2.60 24.01 -9.44
N ARG A 114 2.31 22.74 -9.18
CA ARG A 114 1.43 22.31 -8.07
C ARG A 114 2.06 21.18 -7.30
N PHE A 115 2.03 21.30 -5.98
CA PHE A 115 2.54 20.31 -5.06
C PHE A 115 1.45 19.89 -4.08
N ALA A 116 1.28 18.59 -3.87
CA ALA A 116 0.37 18.10 -2.86
C ALA A 116 0.99 16.97 -2.05
N GLY A 117 0.53 16.81 -0.80
CA GLY A 117 1.00 15.72 0.02
C GLY A 117 0.24 15.53 1.32
N VAL A 118 0.53 14.40 1.95
CA VAL A 118 -0.04 13.96 3.21
C VAL A 118 1.10 13.58 4.16
N SER A 119 1.02 13.96 5.43
CA SER A 119 2.01 13.52 6.44
C SER A 119 3.46 13.82 6.00
N ALA A 120 4.34 12.83 5.92
CA ALA A 120 5.70 13.00 5.38
C ALA A 120 5.69 13.59 3.95
N GLY A 121 4.69 13.21 3.13
CA GLY A 121 4.49 13.81 1.81
C GLY A 121 4.08 15.28 1.87
N ALA A 122 3.31 15.72 2.88
CA ALA A 122 2.98 17.12 3.08
C ALA A 122 4.23 17.97 3.42
N MET A 123 5.12 17.42 4.24
CA MET A 123 6.42 18.06 4.53
C MET A 123 7.25 18.19 3.24
N THR A 124 7.38 17.12 2.47
CA THR A 124 8.11 17.12 1.19
C THR A 124 7.53 18.12 0.20
N ALA A 125 6.22 18.07 -0.04
CA ALA A 125 5.52 19.00 -0.93
C ALA A 125 5.72 20.47 -0.53
N SER A 126 5.66 20.76 0.78
CA SER A 126 5.82 22.11 1.30
C SER A 126 7.25 22.62 1.11
N LEU A 127 8.28 21.80 1.41
CA LEU A 127 9.67 22.20 1.24
C LEU A 127 9.98 22.51 -0.23
N LEU A 128 9.51 21.69 -1.17
CA LEU A 128 9.67 21.95 -2.61
C LEU A 128 8.91 23.22 -3.03
N ALA A 129 7.67 23.40 -2.58
CA ALA A 129 6.86 24.54 -2.95
C ALA A 129 7.44 25.87 -2.47
N VAL A 130 8.11 25.91 -1.30
CA VAL A 130 8.76 27.12 -0.80
C VAL A 130 10.17 27.34 -1.36
N GLY A 131 10.66 26.44 -2.25
CA GLY A 131 11.88 26.62 -3.01
C GLY A 131 13.14 26.04 -2.35
N TYR A 132 13.02 24.96 -1.61
CA TYR A 132 14.17 24.14 -1.22
C TYR A 132 14.64 23.32 -2.42
N ASP A 133 15.94 23.40 -2.74
CA ASP A 133 16.56 22.55 -3.74
C ASP A 133 16.92 21.16 -3.17
N LEU A 134 17.47 20.28 -4.03
CA LEU A 134 17.81 18.92 -3.63
C LEU A 134 18.86 18.87 -2.51
N GLU A 135 19.90 19.68 -2.58
CA GLU A 135 20.99 19.67 -1.59
C GLU A 135 20.46 20.10 -0.23
N GLU A 136 19.74 21.21 -0.18
CA GLU A 136 19.10 21.70 1.03
C GLU A 136 18.06 20.69 1.58
N PHE A 137 17.28 20.05 0.69
CA PHE A 137 16.32 19.02 1.08
C PHE A 137 17.02 17.79 1.69
N GLN A 138 18.13 17.35 1.11
CA GLN A 138 18.94 16.25 1.64
C GLN A 138 19.56 16.59 3.00
N ASP A 139 20.03 17.82 3.17
CA ASP A 139 20.54 18.30 4.45
C ASP A 139 19.47 18.28 5.55
N ILE A 140 18.24 18.66 5.21
CA ILE A 140 17.10 18.60 6.13
C ILE A 140 16.78 17.15 6.49
N MET A 141 16.73 16.29 5.49
CA MET A 141 16.45 14.86 5.71
C MET A 141 17.59 14.11 6.39
N GLY A 142 18.82 14.60 6.31
CA GLY A 142 19.99 14.06 7.01
C GLY A 142 20.03 14.36 8.52
N GLN A 143 19.17 15.25 9.02
CA GLN A 143 19.06 15.53 10.45
C GLN A 143 18.42 14.36 11.21
N ASP A 144 18.67 14.29 12.52
CA ASP A 144 17.96 13.34 13.40
C ASP A 144 16.47 13.74 13.54
N LEU A 145 15.68 13.42 12.51
CA LEU A 145 14.24 13.67 12.52
C LEU A 145 13.54 12.95 13.67
N SER A 146 14.09 11.85 14.20
CA SER A 146 13.48 11.14 15.32
C SER A 146 13.42 12.01 16.58
N SER A 147 14.46 12.79 16.84
CA SER A 147 14.52 13.72 17.96
C SER A 147 13.59 14.93 17.80
N ILE A 148 13.33 15.34 16.56
CA ILE A 148 12.44 16.46 16.21
C ILE A 148 10.98 16.03 16.32
N VAL A 149 10.67 14.84 15.83
CA VAL A 149 9.30 14.31 15.70
C VAL A 149 8.81 13.72 17.02
N LEU A 150 9.67 12.98 17.76
CA LEU A 150 9.32 12.32 19.02
C LEU A 150 9.67 13.21 20.21
N ASP A 151 8.77 14.13 20.57
CA ASP A 151 8.99 15.16 21.60
C ASP A 151 8.29 14.90 22.94
N ALA A 152 7.83 13.67 23.19
CA ALA A 152 7.21 13.29 24.46
C ALA A 152 8.22 13.38 25.62
N LYS A 153 7.85 14.11 26.67
CA LYS A 153 8.65 14.18 27.90
C LYS A 153 8.49 12.89 28.71
N CYS A 154 9.54 12.49 29.42
CA CYS A 154 9.57 11.26 30.25
C CYS A 154 9.39 9.94 29.46
N GLY A 155 9.63 9.93 28.15
CA GLY A 155 9.59 8.71 27.31
C GLY A 155 8.30 7.92 27.47
N ILE A 156 8.40 6.60 27.58
CA ILE A 156 7.24 5.69 27.63
C ILE A 156 6.34 5.90 28.86
N LEU A 157 6.84 6.48 29.94
CA LEU A 157 6.05 6.76 31.14
C LEU A 157 4.96 7.81 30.92
N SER A 158 5.14 8.68 29.92
CA SER A 158 4.14 9.68 29.55
C SER A 158 3.09 9.15 28.57
N LEU A 159 3.24 7.94 28.05
CA LEU A 159 2.35 7.38 27.02
C LEU A 159 0.89 7.38 27.49
N LEU A 160 0.61 6.73 28.61
CA LEU A 160 -0.76 6.59 29.10
C LEU A 160 -1.37 7.93 29.53
N PRO A 161 -0.69 8.78 30.32
CA PRO A 161 -1.20 10.12 30.61
C PRO A 161 -1.48 10.95 29.36
N ASN A 162 -0.55 11.00 28.41
CA ASN A 162 -0.72 11.80 27.19
C ASN A 162 -1.84 11.27 26.29
N LEU A 163 -2.01 9.95 26.19
CA LEU A 163 -3.15 9.36 25.47
C LEU A 163 -4.50 9.74 26.09
N LEU A 164 -4.60 9.74 27.42
CA LEU A 164 -5.85 10.01 28.12
C LEU A 164 -6.21 11.50 28.13
N THR A 165 -5.22 12.39 28.18
CA THR A 165 -5.44 13.84 28.29
C THR A 165 -5.28 14.60 26.98
N GLY A 166 -4.41 14.13 26.08
CA GLY A 166 -4.08 14.79 24.83
C GLY A 166 -4.36 13.95 23.57
N TYR A 167 -4.97 12.77 23.71
CA TYR A 167 -5.33 11.85 22.62
C TYR A 167 -4.15 11.39 21.74
N GLY A 168 -2.90 11.58 22.21
CA GLY A 168 -1.69 11.19 21.51
C GLY A 168 -0.45 11.29 22.38
N TRP A 169 0.58 10.51 22.07
CA TRP A 169 1.79 10.42 22.90
C TRP A 169 2.66 11.69 22.80
N ASN A 170 2.99 12.13 21.57
CA ASN A 170 3.89 13.25 21.32
C ASN A 170 3.11 14.54 21.06
N PRO A 171 3.41 15.65 21.76
CA PRO A 171 2.75 16.94 21.53
C PRO A 171 3.01 17.52 20.12
N GLY A 172 4.17 17.25 19.52
CA GLY A 172 4.57 17.74 18.20
C GLY A 172 4.95 19.22 18.14
N ASN A 173 5.19 19.86 19.30
CA ASN A 173 5.56 21.26 19.37
C ASN A 173 6.98 21.52 18.83
N ARG A 174 7.89 20.55 19.04
CA ARG A 174 9.26 20.65 18.53
C ARG A 174 9.26 20.66 17.00
N PHE A 175 8.51 19.74 16.39
CA PHE A 175 8.31 19.72 14.95
C PHE A 175 7.70 21.02 14.43
N TYR A 176 6.64 21.53 15.07
CA TYR A 176 5.96 22.75 14.65
C TYR A 176 6.90 23.96 14.62
N ASN A 177 7.77 24.11 15.62
CA ASN A 177 8.75 25.19 15.68
C ASN A 177 9.86 25.02 14.64
N TRP A 178 10.45 23.82 14.57
CA TRP A 178 11.49 23.50 13.62
C TRP A 178 11.01 23.69 12.16
N PHE A 179 9.82 23.23 11.83
CA PHE A 179 9.27 23.42 10.48
C PHE A 179 8.99 24.90 10.19
N GLY A 180 8.56 25.67 11.21
CA GLY A 180 8.42 27.11 11.10
C GLY A 180 9.75 27.83 10.77
N GLU A 181 10.87 27.42 11.39
CA GLU A 181 12.20 27.95 11.09
C GLU A 181 12.62 27.68 9.64
N LEU A 182 12.27 26.50 9.10
CA LEU A 182 12.50 26.19 7.68
C LEU A 182 11.69 27.12 6.77
N LEU A 183 10.41 27.34 7.07
CA LEU A 183 9.58 28.28 6.31
C LEU A 183 10.11 29.71 6.38
N GLU A 184 10.53 30.16 7.57
CA GLU A 184 11.10 31.49 7.79
C GLU A 184 12.36 31.71 6.94
N LYS A 185 13.25 30.70 6.84
CA LYS A 185 14.47 30.76 6.03
C LYS A 185 14.19 31.07 4.55
N LYS A 186 13.12 30.51 3.97
CA LYS A 186 12.77 30.68 2.54
C LYS A 186 11.77 31.80 2.28
N MET A 187 10.79 31.94 3.18
CA MET A 187 9.66 32.84 2.99
C MET A 187 9.77 34.15 3.79
N GLY A 188 10.65 34.19 4.79
CA GLY A 188 10.82 35.36 5.69
C GLY A 188 9.76 35.41 6.81
N ASN A 189 8.87 34.43 6.88
CA ASN A 189 7.81 34.34 7.86
C ASN A 189 7.54 32.87 8.20
N LYS A 190 7.69 32.50 9.49
CA LYS A 190 7.39 31.12 9.95
C LYS A 190 5.91 30.77 9.86
N ASP A 191 5.03 31.77 9.90
CA ASP A 191 3.58 31.62 9.80
C ASP A 191 3.03 31.96 8.40
N VAL A 192 3.87 31.83 7.36
CA VAL A 192 3.46 32.08 6.00
C VAL A 192 2.19 31.30 5.65
N THR A 193 1.18 32.02 5.15
CA THR A 193 -0.09 31.46 4.76
C THR A 193 -0.08 30.91 3.33
N PHE A 194 -1.08 30.11 2.98
CA PHE A 194 -1.21 29.62 1.59
C PHE A 194 -1.37 30.77 0.59
N ASP A 195 -2.07 31.87 0.96
CA ASP A 195 -2.23 33.05 0.11
C ASP A 195 -0.92 33.82 -0.06
N GLU A 196 -0.18 34.07 1.03
CA GLU A 196 1.12 34.75 0.98
C GLU A 196 2.14 33.94 0.15
N HIS A 197 2.16 32.62 0.33
CA HIS A 197 3.00 31.72 -0.45
C HIS A 197 2.66 31.82 -1.96
N TYR A 198 1.37 31.65 -2.32
CA TYR A 198 0.93 31.68 -3.70
C TYR A 198 1.22 33.03 -4.37
N ARG A 199 0.98 34.17 -3.69
CA ARG A 199 1.31 35.50 -4.22
C ARG A 199 2.80 35.70 -4.45
N LYS A 200 3.65 35.11 -3.62
CA LYS A 200 5.11 35.25 -3.72
C LYS A 200 5.72 34.34 -4.79
N THR A 201 5.23 33.12 -4.92
CA THR A 201 5.86 32.08 -5.75
C THR A 201 5.11 31.78 -7.04
N GLY A 202 3.80 32.01 -7.09
CA GLY A 202 2.91 31.53 -8.16
C GLY A 202 2.70 30.03 -8.15
N LEU A 203 3.20 29.31 -7.12
CA LEU A 203 3.06 27.87 -6.99
C LEU A 203 1.89 27.51 -6.08
N GLU A 204 1.17 26.46 -6.43
CA GLU A 204 0.07 25.94 -5.63
C GLU A 204 0.56 24.83 -4.69
N LEU A 205 0.16 24.90 -3.42
CA LEU A 205 0.44 23.88 -2.42
C LEU A 205 -0.88 23.36 -1.85
N CYS A 206 -1.04 22.05 -1.80
CA CYS A 206 -2.18 21.40 -1.18
C CYS A 206 -1.72 20.42 -0.09
N ILE A 207 -2.24 20.58 1.12
CA ILE A 207 -1.97 19.68 2.24
C ILE A 207 -3.28 19.05 2.68
N ILE A 208 -3.31 17.70 2.75
CA ILE A 208 -4.50 16.98 3.14
C ILE A 208 -4.47 16.71 4.65
N VAL A 209 -5.58 16.98 5.30
CA VAL A 209 -5.81 16.75 6.72
C VAL A 209 -7.14 16.02 6.93
N THR A 210 -7.29 15.33 8.05
CA THR A 210 -8.57 14.73 8.45
C THR A 210 -9.23 15.59 9.51
N ASN A 211 -10.42 16.12 9.21
CA ASN A 211 -11.28 16.78 10.18
C ASN A 211 -12.12 15.74 10.92
N VAL A 212 -11.82 15.51 12.20
CA VAL A 212 -12.47 14.47 13.01
C VAL A 212 -13.92 14.82 13.32
N ASN A 213 -14.23 16.11 13.53
CA ASN A 213 -15.60 16.57 13.85
C ASN A 213 -16.54 16.40 12.64
N LEU A 214 -16.02 16.62 11.43
CA LEU A 214 -16.79 16.49 10.19
C LEU A 214 -16.63 15.13 9.53
N MET A 215 -15.79 14.24 10.07
CA MET A 215 -15.55 12.87 9.58
C MET A 215 -15.17 12.82 8.10
N ARG A 216 -14.36 13.78 7.64
CA ARG A 216 -13.95 13.89 6.23
C ARG A 216 -12.52 14.38 6.07
N GLU A 217 -11.99 14.19 4.86
CA GLU A 217 -10.76 14.85 4.43
C GLU A 217 -11.00 16.33 4.11
N GLU A 218 -9.99 17.15 4.36
CA GLU A 218 -9.95 18.55 3.95
C GLU A 218 -8.65 18.84 3.21
N TYR A 219 -8.78 19.65 2.17
CA TYR A 219 -7.70 20.05 1.28
C TYR A 219 -7.30 21.48 1.62
N CYS A 220 -6.22 21.63 2.40
CA CYS A 220 -5.68 22.95 2.75
C CYS A 220 -4.92 23.53 1.55
N HIS A 221 -5.47 24.57 0.94
CA HIS A 221 -4.99 25.14 -0.32
C HIS A 221 -5.32 26.63 -0.38
N VAL A 222 -4.65 27.39 -1.23
CA VAL A 222 -4.91 28.83 -1.40
C VAL A 222 -6.37 29.12 -1.72
N LYS A 223 -7.08 28.23 -2.41
CA LYS A 223 -8.51 28.39 -2.75
C LYS A 223 -9.45 28.07 -1.59
N THR A 224 -9.10 27.14 -0.72
CA THR A 224 -9.98 26.61 0.34
C THR A 224 -9.68 27.18 1.72
N THR A 225 -8.41 27.40 2.05
CA THR A 225 -7.93 27.89 3.35
C THR A 225 -6.83 28.94 3.18
N PRO A 226 -7.06 30.05 2.46
CA PRO A 226 -6.02 31.02 2.10
C PRO A 226 -5.26 31.61 3.30
N SER A 227 -5.95 31.84 4.42
CA SER A 227 -5.40 32.46 5.64
C SER A 227 -4.76 31.46 6.61
N MET A 228 -4.84 30.15 6.36
CA MET A 228 -4.20 29.15 7.20
C MET A 228 -2.68 29.18 6.98
N SER A 229 -1.88 29.07 8.05
CA SER A 229 -0.43 28.97 7.91
C SER A 229 -0.04 27.56 7.46
N ILE A 230 0.95 27.48 6.55
CA ILE A 230 1.45 26.21 6.00
C ILE A 230 1.94 25.29 7.11
N ARG A 231 2.70 25.82 8.12
CA ARG A 231 3.18 24.97 9.22
C ARG A 231 2.05 24.38 10.06
N THR A 232 0.91 25.08 10.19
CA THR A 232 -0.26 24.57 10.89
C THR A 232 -0.89 23.42 10.11
N ALA A 233 -1.08 23.56 8.81
CA ALA A 233 -1.59 22.48 7.94
C ALA A 233 -0.67 21.25 7.94
N VAL A 234 0.67 21.45 7.85
CA VAL A 234 1.63 20.35 7.94
C VAL A 234 1.58 19.66 9.31
N ARG A 235 1.50 20.46 10.41
CA ARG A 235 1.37 19.90 11.76
C ARG A 235 0.10 19.07 11.95
N MET A 236 -1.02 19.51 11.37
CA MET A 236 -2.27 18.71 11.32
C MET A 236 -2.05 17.43 10.55
N SER A 237 -1.45 17.54 9.35
CA SER A 237 -1.27 16.41 8.43
C SER A 237 -0.34 15.32 8.95
N ILE A 238 0.59 15.62 9.86
CA ILE A 238 1.46 14.62 10.51
C ILE A 238 0.90 14.07 11.81
N ALA A 239 -0.26 14.53 12.27
CA ALA A 239 -0.84 14.16 13.56
C ALA A 239 -1.42 12.73 13.54
N LEU A 240 -0.56 11.73 13.34
CA LEU A 240 -0.95 10.31 13.32
C LEU A 240 -1.59 9.93 14.67
N PRO A 241 -2.87 9.49 14.68
CA PRO A 241 -3.59 9.20 15.91
C PRO A 241 -2.85 8.20 16.81
N GLY A 242 -2.82 8.50 18.10
CA GLY A 242 -2.10 7.71 19.11
C GLY A 242 -0.60 8.02 19.21
N LEU A 243 0.07 8.31 18.10
CA LEU A 243 1.50 8.69 18.10
C LEU A 243 1.68 10.17 18.39
N PHE A 244 0.88 11.04 17.76
CA PHE A 244 0.89 12.49 17.96
C PHE A 244 -0.46 12.97 18.49
N GLN A 245 -0.40 14.04 19.27
CA GLN A 245 -1.61 14.75 19.70
C GLN A 245 -2.26 15.43 18.48
N PRO A 246 -3.61 15.41 18.39
CA PRO A 246 -4.34 16.13 17.36
C PRO A 246 -4.10 17.64 17.47
N THR A 247 -4.40 18.37 16.42
CA THR A 247 -4.33 19.82 16.39
C THR A 247 -5.75 20.38 16.42
N HIS A 248 -6.01 21.34 17.32
CA HIS A 248 -7.26 22.09 17.34
C HIS A 248 -7.10 23.38 16.55
N TYR A 249 -8.03 23.67 15.67
CA TYR A 249 -8.00 24.89 14.86
C TYR A 249 -9.38 25.53 14.83
N THR A 250 -9.41 26.83 15.12
CA THR A 250 -10.64 27.62 15.15
C THR A 250 -10.76 28.42 13.86
N CYS A 251 -11.85 28.21 13.14
CA CYS A 251 -12.20 28.98 11.95
C CYS A 251 -13.67 29.37 12.03
N ASN A 252 -13.98 30.64 11.75
CA ASN A 252 -15.36 31.18 11.78
C ASN A 252 -16.10 30.92 13.10
N GLY A 253 -15.39 30.90 14.23
CA GLY A 253 -15.96 30.68 15.56
C GLY A 253 -16.17 29.23 15.95
N GLU A 254 -15.91 28.28 15.05
CA GLU A 254 -15.96 26.83 15.31
C GLU A 254 -14.56 26.25 15.46
N THR A 255 -14.36 25.48 16.53
CA THR A 255 -13.10 24.77 16.77
C THR A 255 -13.24 23.31 16.35
N ASN A 256 -12.46 22.92 15.36
CA ASN A 256 -12.39 21.54 14.88
C ASN A 256 -11.07 20.86 15.30
N THR A 257 -11.12 19.57 15.44
CA THR A 257 -10.00 18.69 15.78
C THR A 257 -9.49 18.01 14.51
N TYR A 258 -8.19 18.15 14.26
CA TYR A 258 -7.54 17.64 13.07
C TYR A 258 -6.48 16.61 13.40
N VAL A 259 -6.43 15.56 12.58
CA VAL A 259 -5.43 14.50 12.63
C VAL A 259 -4.83 14.27 11.24
N ASP A 260 -3.87 13.35 11.15
CA ASP A 260 -3.18 12.98 9.91
C ASP A 260 -4.17 12.72 8.77
N GLY A 261 -3.93 13.36 7.63
CA GLY A 261 -4.74 13.17 6.42
C GLY A 261 -4.75 11.74 5.92
N GLY A 262 -3.70 10.98 6.22
CA GLY A 262 -3.58 9.57 5.87
C GLY A 262 -4.60 8.65 6.54
N LEU A 263 -5.36 9.15 7.50
CA LEU A 263 -6.48 8.39 8.07
C LEU A 263 -7.60 8.18 7.04
N ILE A 264 -7.93 9.20 6.25
CA ILE A 264 -9.02 9.15 5.25
C ILE A 264 -8.48 9.20 3.81
N CYS A 265 -7.47 10.01 3.50
CA CYS A 265 -6.94 10.16 2.15
C CYS A 265 -5.41 10.21 2.17
N ASN A 266 -4.75 9.03 2.17
CA ASN A 266 -3.29 8.95 2.28
C ASN A 266 -2.55 9.26 0.98
N TYR A 267 -3.21 9.09 -0.17
CA TYR A 267 -2.63 9.34 -1.50
C TYR A 267 -3.60 10.17 -2.35
N PRO A 268 -3.51 11.50 -2.32
CA PRO A 268 -4.46 12.40 -2.97
C PRO A 268 -4.13 12.64 -4.45
N ILE A 269 -3.87 11.60 -5.24
CA ILE A 269 -3.46 11.69 -6.65
C ILE A 269 -4.43 12.50 -7.51
N HIS A 270 -5.70 12.52 -7.11
CA HIS A 270 -6.82 13.18 -7.79
C HIS A 270 -6.96 14.68 -7.48
N CYS A 271 -6.24 15.22 -6.48
CA CYS A 271 -6.56 16.52 -5.90
C CYS A 271 -6.53 17.69 -6.91
N PHE A 272 -5.74 17.57 -7.98
CA PHE A 272 -5.63 18.59 -9.02
C PHE A 272 -6.38 18.25 -10.32
N ASP A 273 -7.15 17.16 -10.37
CA ASP A 273 -7.75 16.68 -11.60
C ASP A 273 -9.06 17.38 -11.96
N GLY A 274 -9.73 18.00 -10.98
CA GLY A 274 -11.03 18.63 -11.20
C GLY A 274 -11.06 20.14 -10.93
N TRP A 275 -12.27 20.67 -10.84
CA TRP A 275 -12.51 22.09 -10.62
C TRP A 275 -12.26 22.56 -9.18
N TRP A 276 -12.25 21.64 -8.20
CA TRP A 276 -12.28 21.98 -6.77
C TRP A 276 -11.09 22.85 -6.33
N LEU A 277 -9.87 22.47 -6.71
CA LEU A 277 -8.66 23.23 -6.40
C LEU A 277 -8.15 24.08 -7.58
N SER A 278 -8.80 24.01 -8.74
CA SER A 278 -8.40 24.82 -9.91
C SER A 278 -8.49 26.32 -9.59
N MET A 279 -7.44 27.07 -9.92
CA MET A 279 -7.37 28.52 -9.80
C MET A 279 -7.87 29.25 -11.06
N ASP A 280 -8.36 28.52 -12.06
CA ASP A 280 -8.99 29.13 -13.23
C ASP A 280 -10.29 29.85 -12.81
N SER A 281 -10.52 31.05 -13.36
CA SER A 281 -11.69 31.87 -13.03
C SER A 281 -13.02 31.17 -13.33
N LYS A 282 -13.09 30.37 -14.40
CA LYS A 282 -14.27 29.54 -14.76
C LYS A 282 -14.59 28.44 -13.73
N ASP A 283 -13.64 28.10 -12.91
CA ASP A 283 -13.76 27.10 -11.85
C ASP A 283 -13.97 27.74 -10.46
N SER A 284 -14.20 29.06 -10.41
CA SER A 284 -14.52 29.74 -9.14
C SER A 284 -15.82 29.17 -8.56
N PHE A 285 -15.94 29.18 -7.21
CA PHE A 285 -17.13 28.68 -6.54
C PHE A 285 -18.39 29.42 -6.99
N LEU A 286 -18.30 30.73 -7.26
CA LEU A 286 -19.42 31.53 -7.74
C LEU A 286 -19.91 31.10 -9.13
N GLU A 287 -18.99 30.79 -10.04
CA GLU A 287 -19.33 30.28 -11.37
C GLU A 287 -19.94 28.87 -11.33
N LYS A 288 -19.58 28.08 -10.34
CA LYS A 288 -20.12 26.72 -10.13
C LYS A 288 -21.41 26.71 -9.30
N LEU A 289 -21.79 27.85 -8.69
CA LEU A 289 -22.95 27.92 -7.80
C LEU A 289 -24.23 27.54 -8.53
N LYS A 290 -25.01 26.64 -7.95
CA LYS A 290 -26.31 26.14 -8.46
C LYS A 290 -27.35 26.16 -7.37
N ALA A 291 -28.59 25.81 -7.71
CA ALA A 291 -29.65 25.59 -6.71
C ALA A 291 -29.24 24.48 -5.72
N LEU A 292 -29.76 24.54 -4.50
CA LEU A 292 -29.36 23.60 -3.41
C LEU A 292 -29.48 22.13 -3.81
N ASP A 293 -30.53 21.78 -4.55
CA ASP A 293 -30.74 20.38 -4.98
C ASP A 293 -29.67 19.89 -5.96
N ASP A 294 -29.12 20.79 -6.78
CA ASP A 294 -28.04 20.48 -7.73
C ASP A 294 -26.65 20.61 -7.07
N LEU A 295 -26.56 21.38 -5.98
CA LEU A 295 -25.30 21.63 -5.30
C LEU A 295 -24.72 20.35 -4.69
N GLN A 296 -25.56 19.46 -4.19
CA GLN A 296 -25.15 18.17 -3.66
C GLN A 296 -24.39 17.35 -4.70
N ASN A 297 -24.90 17.28 -5.92
CA ASN A 297 -24.25 16.57 -7.03
C ASN A 297 -22.92 17.23 -7.41
N LEU A 298 -22.86 18.56 -7.45
CA LEU A 298 -21.64 19.30 -7.78
C LEU A 298 -20.54 19.11 -6.72
N LEU A 299 -20.93 19.00 -5.45
CA LEU A 299 -20.01 18.80 -4.32
C LEU A 299 -19.64 17.34 -4.09
N ASP A 300 -20.25 16.41 -4.84
CA ASP A 300 -19.81 15.01 -4.84
C ASP A 300 -18.35 14.90 -5.27
N GLN A 301 -17.64 13.98 -4.65
CA GLN A 301 -16.20 13.80 -4.85
C GLN A 301 -15.82 13.52 -6.31
N ARG A 302 -16.63 12.72 -7.02
CA ARG A 302 -16.38 12.39 -8.43
C ARG A 302 -16.48 13.63 -9.32
N GLN A 303 -17.42 14.53 -9.02
CA GLN A 303 -17.60 15.79 -9.76
C GLN A 303 -16.53 16.83 -9.40
N ARG A 304 -16.19 16.95 -8.10
CA ARG A 304 -15.16 17.89 -7.64
C ARG A 304 -13.79 17.62 -8.25
N PHE A 305 -13.43 16.35 -8.38
CA PHE A 305 -12.10 15.90 -8.81
C PHE A 305 -12.12 15.19 -10.17
N ALA A 306 -13.23 15.24 -10.89
CA ALA A 306 -13.35 14.67 -12.24
C ALA A 306 -12.86 13.21 -12.34
N LEU A 307 -13.19 12.38 -11.33
CA LEU A 307 -12.64 11.02 -11.21
C LEU A 307 -13.00 10.09 -12.39
N ASP A 308 -14.05 10.43 -13.12
CA ASP A 308 -14.50 9.67 -14.31
C ASP A 308 -13.85 10.16 -15.61
N GLN A 309 -13.00 11.20 -15.57
CA GLN A 309 -12.32 11.73 -16.76
C GLN A 309 -11.00 10.99 -17.00
N LYS A 310 -10.68 10.78 -18.29
CA LYS A 310 -9.49 10.01 -18.69
C LYS A 310 -8.21 10.84 -18.83
N ASP A 311 -8.31 12.16 -18.93
CA ASP A 311 -7.15 13.03 -19.21
C ASP A 311 -6.55 13.61 -17.94
N GLN A 312 -5.78 12.78 -17.23
CA GLN A 312 -5.13 13.10 -15.97
C GLN A 312 -3.60 13.10 -16.08
N ALA A 313 -3.09 13.25 -17.30
CA ALA A 313 -1.67 13.04 -17.62
C ALA A 313 -0.67 14.02 -16.96
N LYS A 314 -1.15 15.15 -16.41
CA LYS A 314 -0.29 16.20 -15.86
C LYS A 314 0.21 15.95 -14.43
N THR A 315 -0.34 14.96 -13.73
CA THR A 315 0.02 14.67 -12.35
C THR A 315 0.92 13.45 -12.27
N LEU A 316 2.05 13.59 -11.58
CA LEU A 316 2.93 12.49 -11.18
C LEU A 316 2.83 12.29 -9.68
N GLY A 317 2.44 11.10 -9.27
CA GLY A 317 2.31 10.73 -7.87
C GLY A 317 3.36 9.74 -7.41
N PHE A 318 3.63 9.72 -6.09
CA PHE A 318 4.59 8.83 -5.45
C PHE A 318 3.92 8.08 -4.30
N VAL A 319 3.97 6.75 -4.32
CA VAL A 319 3.51 5.88 -3.24
C VAL A 319 4.66 5.13 -2.61
N LEU A 320 4.58 4.95 -1.29
CA LEU A 320 5.62 4.31 -0.47
C LEU A 320 5.08 3.04 0.18
N TYR A 321 5.76 1.91 -0.02
CA TYR A 321 5.42 0.66 0.64
C TYR A 321 6.66 -0.10 1.09
N ALA A 322 6.55 -0.80 2.22
CA ALA A 322 7.59 -1.67 2.72
C ALA A 322 7.31 -3.14 2.38
N ASP A 323 8.33 -4.00 2.46
CA ASP A 323 8.19 -5.45 2.20
C ASP A 323 7.11 -6.14 3.06
N SER A 324 6.88 -5.62 4.26
CA SER A 324 5.87 -6.13 5.19
C SER A 324 4.45 -5.62 4.92
N GLU A 325 4.28 -4.65 4.02
CA GLU A 325 2.99 -4.09 3.66
C GLU A 325 2.45 -4.81 2.43
N THR A 326 1.27 -5.40 2.54
CA THR A 326 0.53 -5.93 1.41
C THR A 326 -0.48 -4.91 0.97
N ASP A 327 -0.17 -4.28 -0.14
CA ASP A 327 -1.05 -3.38 -0.85
C ASP A 327 -1.25 -3.91 -2.27
N MET A 328 -2.49 -3.89 -2.76
CA MET A 328 -2.79 -4.27 -4.13
C MET A 328 -2.09 -3.34 -5.14
N PHE A 329 -1.97 -2.06 -4.76
CA PHE A 329 -1.27 -1.06 -5.55
C PHE A 329 0.23 -1.36 -5.68
N ARG A 330 0.86 -1.83 -4.60
CA ARG A 330 2.22 -2.36 -4.60
C ARG A 330 2.42 -3.44 -5.66
N PHE A 331 1.57 -4.47 -5.62
CA PHE A 331 1.66 -5.59 -6.55
C PHE A 331 1.54 -5.14 -8.01
N MET A 332 0.69 -4.16 -8.27
CA MET A 332 0.51 -3.59 -9.59
C MET A 332 1.72 -2.75 -10.04
N CYS A 333 2.32 -1.97 -9.13
CA CYS A 333 3.56 -1.23 -9.40
C CYS A 333 4.76 -2.16 -9.66
N GLU A 334 4.92 -3.21 -8.85
CA GLU A 334 6.01 -4.19 -8.98
C GLU A 334 5.91 -5.03 -10.27
N LYS A 335 4.69 -5.30 -10.77
CA LYS A 335 4.49 -6.04 -12.03
C LYS A 335 4.86 -5.24 -13.29
N ARG A 336 4.93 -3.92 -13.22
CA ARG A 336 5.22 -3.09 -14.41
C ARG A 336 6.67 -3.14 -14.83
N ILE A 337 7.56 -2.92 -13.90
CA ILE A 337 9.01 -3.02 -14.11
C ILE A 337 9.60 -3.44 -12.77
N GLY A 338 10.22 -4.62 -12.74
CA GLY A 338 10.89 -5.12 -11.54
C GLY A 338 12.09 -4.25 -11.21
N VAL A 339 11.93 -3.28 -10.32
CA VAL A 339 13.08 -2.67 -9.64
C VAL A 339 13.57 -3.69 -8.63
N GLN A 340 14.73 -4.29 -8.91
CA GLN A 340 15.35 -5.18 -7.93
C GLN A 340 15.70 -4.38 -6.68
N LEU A 341 15.23 -4.88 -5.54
CA LEU A 341 15.65 -4.36 -4.25
C LEU A 341 17.12 -4.66 -4.02
N ASP A 342 17.85 -3.67 -3.54
CA ASP A 342 19.20 -3.92 -3.05
C ASP A 342 19.17 -4.84 -1.83
N PRO A 343 20.28 -5.54 -1.53
CA PRO A 343 20.39 -6.31 -0.31
C PRO A 343 20.15 -5.43 0.93
N ILE A 344 19.37 -5.93 1.87
CA ILE A 344 19.09 -5.22 3.12
C ILE A 344 20.43 -4.95 3.85
N PRO A 345 20.71 -3.72 4.26
CA PRO A 345 21.97 -3.37 4.91
C PRO A 345 22.12 -4.05 6.28
N ASN A 346 23.37 -4.24 6.73
CA ASN A 346 23.67 -4.88 8.00
C ASN A 346 23.54 -3.93 9.20
N THR A 347 22.42 -3.25 9.30
CA THR A 347 22.04 -2.36 10.41
C THR A 347 21.31 -3.13 11.51
N LYS A 348 21.08 -2.48 12.65
CA LYS A 348 20.26 -3.06 13.72
C LYS A 348 18.83 -3.34 13.24
N LEU A 349 18.23 -2.39 12.51
CA LEU A 349 16.90 -2.55 11.92
C LEU A 349 16.91 -3.66 10.87
N GLY A 350 17.88 -3.64 9.95
CA GLY A 350 18.02 -4.64 8.89
C GLY A 350 18.08 -6.06 9.42
N ARG A 351 18.90 -6.31 10.45
CA ARG A 351 18.99 -7.65 11.11
C ARG A 351 17.67 -8.12 11.70
N ILE A 352 16.94 -7.22 12.38
CA ILE A 352 15.62 -7.55 12.96
C ILE A 352 14.63 -7.92 11.84
N LYS A 353 14.58 -7.12 10.78
CA LYS A 353 13.65 -7.33 9.66
C LYS A 353 14.01 -8.58 8.83
N LEU A 354 15.30 -8.87 8.62
CA LEU A 354 15.75 -10.10 7.96
C LEU A 354 15.31 -11.35 8.73
N LYS A 355 15.41 -11.34 10.06
CA LYS A 355 14.91 -12.44 10.87
C LYS A 355 13.40 -12.60 10.72
N GLN A 356 12.64 -11.49 10.84
CA GLN A 356 11.19 -11.51 10.64
C GLN A 356 10.80 -11.99 9.23
N LYS A 357 11.56 -11.60 8.19
CA LYS A 357 11.34 -12.02 6.81
C LYS A 357 11.52 -13.53 6.64
N LYS A 358 12.59 -14.11 7.20
CA LYS A 358 12.81 -15.57 7.19
C LYS A 358 11.67 -16.34 7.86
N ASP A 359 11.23 -15.87 9.02
CA ASP A 359 10.10 -16.48 9.74
C ASP A 359 8.79 -16.38 8.92
N GLN A 360 8.56 -15.25 8.26
CA GLN A 360 7.40 -15.06 7.37
C GLN A 360 7.50 -15.89 6.08
N GLU A 361 8.68 -16.03 5.49
CA GLU A 361 8.88 -16.86 4.29
C GLU A 361 8.62 -18.33 4.58
N LYS A 362 9.05 -18.82 5.76
CA LYS A 362 8.70 -20.17 6.22
C LYS A 362 7.18 -20.33 6.29
N ALA A 363 6.48 -19.43 6.98
CA ALA A 363 5.01 -19.45 7.07
C ALA A 363 4.32 -19.36 5.69
N LYS A 364 4.84 -18.52 4.76
CA LYS A 364 4.29 -18.39 3.40
C LYS A 364 4.50 -19.66 2.55
N ARG A 365 5.60 -20.39 2.74
CA ARG A 365 5.80 -21.68 2.04
C ARG A 365 4.81 -22.72 2.54
N GLU A 366 4.59 -22.80 3.85
CA GLU A 366 3.57 -23.65 4.44
C GLU A 366 2.17 -23.30 3.90
N ASP A 367 1.81 -22.01 3.88
CA ASP A 367 0.54 -21.53 3.32
C ASP A 367 0.38 -21.88 1.84
N ARG A 368 1.43 -21.76 1.01
CA ARG A 368 1.35 -22.12 -0.41
C ARG A 368 1.03 -23.58 -0.63
N ARG A 369 1.66 -24.49 0.11
CA ARG A 369 1.39 -25.93 0.02
C ARG A 369 -0.06 -26.25 0.32
N VAL A 370 -0.58 -25.64 1.39
CA VAL A 370 -1.99 -25.78 1.77
C VAL A 370 -2.92 -25.24 0.69
N VAL A 371 -2.59 -24.08 0.16
CA VAL A 371 -3.36 -23.45 -0.92
C VAL A 371 -3.37 -24.33 -2.17
N MET A 372 -2.22 -24.88 -2.57
CA MET A 372 -2.15 -25.81 -3.71
C MET A 372 -2.98 -27.07 -3.44
N ALA A 373 -2.89 -27.63 -2.24
CA ALA A 373 -3.68 -28.80 -1.87
C ALA A 373 -5.20 -28.52 -1.92
N VAL A 374 -5.63 -27.34 -1.44
CA VAL A 374 -7.05 -26.91 -1.54
C VAL A 374 -7.46 -26.72 -3.00
N ASP A 375 -6.61 -26.13 -3.84
CA ASP A 375 -6.91 -25.90 -5.25
C ASP A 375 -7.06 -27.23 -6.02
N GLU A 376 -6.13 -28.18 -5.81
CA GLU A 376 -6.27 -29.54 -6.36
C GLU A 376 -7.58 -30.19 -5.89
N PHE A 377 -7.88 -30.13 -4.60
CA PHE A 377 -9.10 -30.70 -4.05
C PHE A 377 -10.37 -30.11 -4.68
N LEU A 378 -10.45 -28.79 -4.78
CA LEU A 378 -11.59 -28.11 -5.42
C LEU A 378 -11.75 -28.48 -6.90
N LYS A 379 -10.64 -28.58 -7.64
CA LYS A 379 -10.64 -28.98 -9.07
C LYS A 379 -11.22 -30.38 -9.24
N VAL A 380 -10.79 -31.33 -8.41
CA VAL A 380 -11.28 -32.71 -8.48
C VAL A 380 -12.73 -32.82 -8.05
N LEU A 381 -13.14 -32.11 -6.99
CA LEU A 381 -14.55 -32.07 -6.58
C LEU A 381 -15.44 -31.56 -7.71
N LYS A 382 -15.06 -30.45 -8.34
CA LYS A 382 -15.80 -29.88 -9.47
C LYS A 382 -15.90 -30.84 -10.65
N LYS A 383 -14.83 -31.62 -10.93
CA LYS A 383 -14.80 -32.59 -12.02
C LYS A 383 -15.69 -33.80 -11.77
N HIS A 384 -15.82 -34.21 -10.51
CA HIS A 384 -16.54 -35.40 -10.10
C HIS A 384 -17.93 -35.13 -9.51
N ASN A 385 -18.43 -33.89 -9.52
CA ASN A 385 -19.81 -33.55 -9.24
C ASN A 385 -20.69 -33.99 -10.44
N LEU A 386 -21.14 -35.25 -10.40
CA LEU A 386 -21.75 -35.95 -11.55
C LEU A 386 -23.21 -35.53 -11.75
N ASP A 387 -23.96 -35.27 -10.70
CA ASP A 387 -25.37 -34.93 -10.76
C ASP A 387 -25.62 -33.41 -10.87
N LYS A 388 -24.55 -32.60 -10.80
CA LYS A 388 -24.58 -31.12 -10.88
C LYS A 388 -25.57 -30.47 -9.92
N ASN A 389 -25.83 -31.13 -8.80
CA ASN A 389 -26.56 -30.51 -7.69
C ASN A 389 -25.63 -29.53 -6.95
N HIS A 390 -26.10 -28.89 -5.90
CA HIS A 390 -25.32 -27.91 -5.14
C HIS A 390 -24.59 -28.51 -3.94
N THR A 391 -24.52 -29.86 -3.85
CA THR A 391 -23.94 -30.62 -2.74
C THR A 391 -23.00 -31.69 -3.28
N ILE A 392 -22.19 -32.26 -2.40
CA ILE A 392 -21.27 -33.35 -2.74
C ILE A 392 -21.63 -34.54 -1.87
N ASN A 393 -22.02 -35.63 -2.52
CA ASN A 393 -22.31 -36.86 -1.84
C ASN A 393 -21.04 -37.72 -1.65
N ARG A 394 -21.17 -38.78 -0.82
CA ARG A 394 -20.03 -39.64 -0.51
C ARG A 394 -19.43 -40.35 -1.73
N THR A 395 -20.23 -40.70 -2.72
CA THR A 395 -19.77 -41.39 -3.95
C THR A 395 -18.92 -40.44 -4.80
N GLU A 396 -19.31 -39.20 -4.88
CA GLU A 396 -18.56 -38.16 -5.60
C GLU A 396 -17.25 -37.83 -4.90
N LEU A 397 -17.24 -37.74 -3.56
CA LEU A 397 -16.02 -37.58 -2.80
C LEU A 397 -15.07 -38.77 -2.98
N GLU A 398 -15.61 -40.02 -3.00
CA GLU A 398 -14.82 -41.22 -3.26
C GLU A 398 -14.20 -41.22 -4.67
N ALA A 399 -14.93 -40.75 -5.67
CA ALA A 399 -14.42 -40.57 -7.01
C ALA A 399 -13.31 -39.51 -7.08
N ALA A 400 -13.47 -38.41 -6.35
CA ALA A 400 -12.45 -37.36 -6.24
C ALA A 400 -11.15 -37.88 -5.61
N PHE A 401 -11.24 -38.68 -4.54
CA PHE A 401 -10.07 -39.28 -3.87
C PHE A 401 -9.34 -40.33 -4.72
N LYS A 402 -10.00 -40.93 -5.69
CA LYS A 402 -9.40 -41.89 -6.65
C LYS A 402 -8.80 -41.20 -7.89
N SER A 403 -8.98 -39.91 -8.04
CA SER A 403 -8.48 -39.16 -9.18
C SER A 403 -6.95 -39.01 -9.12
N GLU A 404 -6.27 -39.24 -10.22
CA GLU A 404 -4.82 -38.99 -10.35
C GLU A 404 -4.46 -37.51 -10.23
N GLU A 405 -5.43 -36.61 -10.38
CA GLU A 405 -5.25 -35.15 -10.26
C GLU A 405 -5.27 -34.69 -8.78
N PHE A 406 -5.63 -35.55 -7.83
CA PHE A 406 -5.55 -35.28 -6.40
C PHE A 406 -4.36 -36.03 -5.81
N SER A 407 -3.27 -35.33 -5.60
CA SER A 407 -2.03 -35.95 -5.14
C SER A 407 -2.15 -36.51 -3.71
N THR A 408 -1.45 -37.61 -3.42
CA THR A 408 -1.38 -38.16 -2.06
C THR A 408 -0.89 -37.12 -1.06
N THR A 409 0.10 -36.30 -1.48
CA THR A 409 0.63 -35.22 -0.65
C THR A 409 -0.43 -34.17 -0.31
N SER A 410 -1.25 -33.77 -1.28
CA SER A 410 -2.36 -32.81 -1.04
C SER A 410 -3.43 -33.40 -0.13
N CYS A 411 -3.73 -34.70 -0.30
CA CYS A 411 -4.64 -35.42 0.59
C CYS A 411 -4.11 -35.42 2.05
N GLU A 412 -2.83 -35.75 2.24
CA GLU A 412 -2.20 -35.75 3.57
C GLU A 412 -2.13 -34.36 4.20
N ILE A 413 -1.87 -33.33 3.40
CA ILE A 413 -1.89 -31.93 3.87
C ILE A 413 -3.27 -31.51 4.37
N LEU A 414 -4.33 -31.91 3.69
CA LEU A 414 -5.69 -31.47 4.02
C LEU A 414 -6.34 -32.32 5.13
N PHE A 415 -6.11 -33.62 5.10
CA PHE A 415 -6.86 -34.60 5.89
C PHE A 415 -6.01 -35.45 6.84
N GLY A 416 -4.68 -35.35 6.77
CA GLY A 416 -3.74 -36.13 7.60
C GLY A 416 -3.24 -37.42 6.95
N LYS A 417 -2.14 -37.99 7.47
CA LYS A 417 -1.39 -39.14 6.88
C LYS A 417 -2.21 -40.41 6.67
N ASP A 418 -3.25 -40.63 7.46
CA ASP A 418 -4.07 -41.84 7.39
C ASP A 418 -5.50 -41.54 6.94
N CYS A 419 -5.68 -40.54 6.08
CA CYS A 419 -7.00 -40.11 5.66
C CYS A 419 -7.70 -41.18 4.80
N THR A 420 -8.86 -41.60 5.24
CA THR A 420 -9.81 -42.37 4.47
C THR A 420 -10.94 -41.46 3.95
N VAL A 421 -11.59 -41.88 2.86
CA VAL A 421 -12.77 -41.17 2.34
C VAL A 421 -13.84 -41.00 3.43
N GLN A 422 -14.00 -42.00 4.32
CA GLN A 422 -14.95 -41.94 5.43
C GLN A 422 -14.57 -40.81 6.40
N ASN A 423 -13.30 -40.77 6.84
CA ASN A 423 -12.86 -39.76 7.79
C ASN A 423 -12.92 -38.34 7.19
N ALA A 424 -12.59 -38.20 5.89
CA ALA A 424 -12.70 -36.93 5.19
C ALA A 424 -14.16 -36.49 5.05
N PHE A 425 -15.06 -37.41 4.73
CA PHE A 425 -16.48 -37.13 4.64
C PHE A 425 -17.05 -36.68 5.98
N ASP A 426 -16.76 -37.44 7.07
CA ASP A 426 -17.20 -37.12 8.41
C ASP A 426 -16.64 -35.78 8.96
N LEU A 427 -15.46 -35.39 8.46
CA LEU A 427 -14.83 -34.07 8.76
C LEU A 427 -15.52 -32.92 8.02
N LEU A 428 -15.98 -33.17 6.80
CA LEU A 428 -16.63 -32.18 5.96
C LEU A 428 -18.12 -32.03 6.28
N ASP A 429 -18.87 -33.15 6.33
CA ASP A 429 -20.30 -33.19 6.69
C ASP A 429 -20.49 -33.06 8.21
N LYS A 430 -20.37 -31.84 8.74
CA LYS A 430 -20.50 -31.54 10.16
C LYS A 430 -21.94 -31.66 10.65
N GLU A 431 -22.90 -31.34 9.79
CA GLU A 431 -24.32 -31.39 10.13
C GLU A 431 -24.89 -32.81 10.03
N LYS A 432 -24.08 -33.77 9.56
CA LYS A 432 -24.46 -35.18 9.35
C LYS A 432 -25.70 -35.35 8.48
N SER A 433 -25.81 -34.50 7.48
CA SER A 433 -26.89 -34.52 6.49
C SER A 433 -26.76 -35.66 5.47
N GLY A 434 -25.56 -36.24 5.32
CA GLY A 434 -25.20 -37.21 4.30
C GLY A 434 -24.75 -36.57 2.99
N GLU A 435 -24.69 -35.27 2.93
CA GLU A 435 -24.22 -34.47 1.80
C GLU A 435 -23.41 -33.28 2.31
N ILE A 436 -22.36 -32.90 1.60
CA ILE A 436 -21.49 -31.75 1.93
C ILE A 436 -21.99 -30.55 1.14
N ASP A 437 -22.44 -29.53 1.84
CA ASP A 437 -22.88 -28.28 1.24
C ASP A 437 -21.72 -27.28 1.04
N PHE A 438 -22.00 -26.18 0.32
CA PHE A 438 -21.01 -25.14 0.04
C PHE A 438 -20.52 -24.46 1.33
N ARG A 439 -21.35 -24.31 2.34
CA ARG A 439 -21.00 -23.69 3.62
C ARG A 439 -20.03 -24.56 4.42
N GLU A 440 -20.28 -25.87 4.44
CA GLU A 440 -19.38 -26.84 5.08
C GLU A 440 -18.02 -26.89 4.42
N LEU A 441 -18.00 -26.89 3.08
CA LEU A 441 -16.77 -26.82 2.30
C LEU A 441 -15.99 -25.52 2.57
N LEU A 442 -16.67 -24.36 2.61
CA LEU A 442 -16.06 -23.08 2.99
C LEU A 442 -15.50 -23.11 4.42
N ASN A 443 -16.25 -23.64 5.38
CA ASN A 443 -15.82 -23.75 6.77
C ASN A 443 -14.58 -24.65 6.91
N PHE A 444 -14.55 -25.75 6.17
CA PHE A 444 -13.36 -26.61 6.11
C PHE A 444 -12.15 -25.86 5.55
N MET A 445 -12.29 -25.16 4.42
CA MET A 445 -11.20 -24.38 3.85
C MET A 445 -10.72 -23.27 4.77
N HIS A 446 -11.64 -22.55 5.43
CA HIS A 446 -11.28 -21.59 6.47
C HIS A 446 -10.51 -22.26 7.62
N GLY A 447 -10.94 -23.44 7.99
CA GLY A 447 -10.28 -24.26 8.99
C GLY A 447 -8.87 -24.70 8.60
N THR A 448 -8.58 -24.89 7.33
CA THR A 448 -7.22 -25.18 6.86
C THR A 448 -6.33 -23.92 6.75
N GLY A 449 -6.83 -22.73 7.10
CA GLY A 449 -6.11 -21.47 7.02
C GLY A 449 -6.24 -20.75 5.66
N VAL A 450 -6.95 -21.36 4.70
CA VAL A 450 -7.20 -20.75 3.38
C VAL A 450 -8.47 -19.94 3.44
N GLN A 451 -8.32 -18.63 3.64
CA GLN A 451 -9.45 -17.70 3.62
C GLN A 451 -9.69 -17.22 2.18
N LEU A 452 -10.58 -17.94 1.47
CA LEU A 452 -10.86 -17.65 0.05
C LEU A 452 -11.31 -16.21 -0.19
N ILE A 453 -12.21 -15.70 0.65
CA ILE A 453 -12.74 -14.33 0.54
C ILE A 453 -11.61 -13.31 0.68
N GLU A 454 -10.72 -13.49 1.65
CA GLU A 454 -9.58 -12.59 1.87
C GLU A 454 -8.61 -12.62 0.70
N ARG A 455 -8.36 -13.79 0.13
CA ARG A 455 -7.45 -13.96 -1.01
C ARG A 455 -7.95 -13.24 -2.27
N PHE A 456 -9.24 -13.37 -2.58
CA PHE A 456 -9.85 -12.68 -3.73
C PHE A 456 -10.01 -11.18 -3.52
N LEU A 457 -10.21 -10.73 -2.29
CA LEU A 457 -10.30 -9.31 -1.96
C LEU A 457 -8.94 -8.66 -1.70
N GLY A 458 -7.83 -9.43 -1.72
CA GLY A 458 -6.47 -8.93 -1.48
C GLY A 458 -6.22 -8.47 -0.04
N TYR A 459 -6.98 -9.00 0.93
CA TYR A 459 -6.71 -8.78 2.35
C TYR A 459 -5.73 -9.84 2.87
N GLN A 460 -4.85 -9.43 3.78
CA GLN A 460 -4.03 -10.37 4.54
C GLN A 460 -4.46 -10.39 6.00
N ARG A 461 -4.64 -11.59 6.53
CA ARG A 461 -4.83 -11.77 7.97
C ARG A 461 -3.57 -11.30 8.72
N LYS A 462 -3.74 -10.42 9.70
CA LYS A 462 -2.70 -10.00 10.63
C LYS A 462 -3.00 -10.55 12.01
N ASN A 463 -2.01 -11.14 12.66
CA ASN A 463 -2.15 -11.54 14.06
C ASN A 463 -2.17 -10.29 14.94
N VAL A 464 -3.04 -10.32 15.95
CA VAL A 464 -3.20 -9.24 16.92
C VAL A 464 -2.83 -9.82 18.29
N ASP A 465 -1.54 -9.78 18.61
CA ASP A 465 -1.00 -10.39 19.84
C ASP A 465 -0.87 -9.40 20.99
N GLY A 466 -1.14 -8.11 20.74
CA GLY A 466 -1.05 -7.05 21.76
C GLY A 466 -1.69 -5.74 21.35
N PHE A 467 -1.72 -4.80 22.30
CA PHE A 467 -2.33 -3.47 22.10
C PHE A 467 -1.76 -2.71 20.89
N PHE A 468 -0.46 -2.72 20.71
CA PHE A 468 0.18 -2.03 19.59
C PHE A 468 -0.11 -2.70 18.24
N ASP A 469 -0.21 -4.03 18.22
CA ASP A 469 -0.57 -4.77 17.00
C ASP A 469 -2.04 -4.56 16.65
N PHE A 470 -2.92 -4.51 17.64
CA PHE A 470 -4.32 -4.15 17.47
C PHE A 470 -4.46 -2.77 16.83
N PHE A 471 -3.79 -1.76 17.38
CA PHE A 471 -3.85 -0.39 16.89
C PHE A 471 -3.28 -0.26 15.46
N ARG A 472 -2.14 -0.91 15.19
CA ARG A 472 -1.51 -0.97 13.88
C ARG A 472 -2.40 -1.67 12.84
N THR A 473 -3.08 -2.74 13.25
CA THR A 473 -4.00 -3.48 12.37
C THR A 473 -5.22 -2.65 12.02
N ILE A 474 -5.80 -1.94 13.00
CA ILE A 474 -6.90 -0.99 12.73
C ILE A 474 -6.46 0.09 11.74
N GLN A 475 -5.31 0.74 11.97
CA GLN A 475 -4.80 1.75 11.04
C GLN A 475 -4.58 1.18 9.64
N SER A 476 -4.03 -0.04 9.53
CA SER A 476 -3.85 -0.71 8.25
C SER A 476 -5.18 -1.00 7.55
N ALA A 477 -6.21 -1.41 8.31
CA ALA A 477 -7.54 -1.66 7.77
C ALA A 477 -8.17 -0.37 7.22
N PHE A 478 -8.08 0.74 7.96
CA PHE A 478 -8.54 2.04 7.47
C PHE A 478 -7.79 2.44 6.20
N LYS A 479 -6.45 2.47 6.24
CA LYS A 479 -5.62 2.83 5.09
C LYS A 479 -6.00 2.02 3.85
N THR A 480 -6.08 0.70 3.95
CA THR A 480 -6.35 -0.18 2.81
C THR A 480 -7.75 0.04 2.23
N ASN A 481 -8.78 0.20 3.07
CA ASN A 481 -10.15 0.37 2.58
C ASN A 481 -10.38 1.77 1.99
N VAL A 482 -9.81 2.79 2.60
CA VAL A 482 -9.97 4.17 2.13
C VAL A 482 -9.17 4.42 0.86
N GLN A 483 -7.96 3.90 0.74
CA GLN A 483 -7.14 4.02 -0.47
C GLN A 483 -7.87 3.49 -1.71
N ARG A 484 -8.66 2.41 -1.56
CA ARG A 484 -9.50 1.86 -2.63
C ARG A 484 -10.61 2.81 -3.10
N ALA A 485 -11.05 3.73 -2.26
CA ALA A 485 -12.07 4.72 -2.63
C ALA A 485 -11.52 5.87 -3.49
N PHE A 486 -10.23 6.19 -3.33
CA PHE A 486 -9.61 7.37 -3.95
C PHE A 486 -8.69 7.05 -5.12
N VAL A 487 -8.28 5.80 -5.30
CA VAL A 487 -7.29 5.41 -6.31
C VAL A 487 -7.90 4.42 -7.29
N SER A 488 -7.82 4.75 -8.56
CA SER A 488 -8.28 3.90 -9.65
C SER A 488 -7.11 3.13 -10.29
N PRO A 489 -7.36 2.03 -11.02
CA PRO A 489 -6.31 1.36 -11.81
C PRO A 489 -5.64 2.28 -12.83
N GLN A 490 -6.33 3.30 -13.32
CA GLN A 490 -5.79 4.28 -14.27
C GLN A 490 -4.71 5.17 -13.63
N ASP A 491 -4.80 5.42 -12.32
CA ASP A 491 -3.80 6.22 -11.60
C ASP A 491 -2.42 5.57 -11.55
N LEU A 492 -2.34 4.27 -11.83
CA LEU A 492 -1.06 3.58 -11.97
C LEU A 492 -0.18 4.18 -13.07
N ASP A 493 -0.76 4.65 -14.15
CA ASP A 493 -0.03 5.21 -15.29
C ASP A 493 0.69 6.51 -14.97
N ARG A 494 0.34 7.14 -13.86
CA ARG A 494 0.91 8.39 -13.35
C ARG A 494 1.48 8.25 -11.94
N THR A 495 1.76 7.01 -11.50
CA THR A 495 2.23 6.74 -10.14
C THR A 495 3.57 6.00 -10.13
N VAL A 496 4.54 6.55 -9.41
CA VAL A 496 5.79 5.90 -9.06
C VAL A 496 5.60 5.11 -7.78
N GLY A 497 5.76 3.80 -7.83
CA GLY A 497 5.76 2.94 -6.64
C GLY A 497 7.18 2.74 -6.12
N ILE A 498 7.44 3.15 -4.88
CA ILE A 498 8.76 3.03 -4.25
C ILE A 498 8.69 1.98 -3.14
N ASN A 499 9.43 0.88 -3.34
CA ASN A 499 9.59 -0.14 -2.31
C ASN A 499 10.71 0.28 -1.36
N THR A 500 10.38 0.60 -0.12
CA THR A 500 11.33 0.97 0.93
C THR A 500 11.94 -0.23 1.67
N GLY A 501 11.68 -1.45 1.18
CA GLY A 501 12.23 -2.69 1.69
C GLY A 501 11.90 -2.93 3.15
N HIS A 502 12.94 -2.95 3.98
CA HIS A 502 12.86 -3.21 5.41
C HIS A 502 12.37 -2.02 6.25
N VAL A 503 12.36 -0.79 5.69
CA VAL A 503 11.97 0.42 6.43
C VAL A 503 10.47 0.63 6.36
N GLY A 504 9.80 0.60 7.51
CA GLY A 504 8.37 0.80 7.66
C GLY A 504 8.00 2.21 8.15
N LEU A 505 6.70 2.46 8.28
CA LEU A 505 6.09 3.76 8.63
C LEU A 505 6.67 4.38 9.91
N THR A 506 6.90 3.60 10.96
CA THR A 506 7.26 4.06 12.31
C THR A 506 8.73 3.84 12.66
N ASP A 507 9.55 3.45 11.71
CA ASP A 507 10.97 3.16 11.94
C ASP A 507 11.81 4.46 11.87
N PHE A 508 11.53 5.42 12.77
CA PHE A 508 12.18 6.75 12.76
C PHE A 508 13.66 6.74 13.18
N LYS A 509 14.14 5.67 13.79
CA LYS A 509 15.56 5.53 14.21
C LYS A 509 16.33 4.71 13.17
N LEU A 510 16.72 5.36 12.10
CA LEU A 510 17.48 4.75 11.00
C LEU A 510 18.97 5.00 11.19
N GLU A 511 19.79 4.00 10.86
CA GLU A 511 21.22 4.15 10.66
C GLU A 511 21.48 4.74 9.25
N GLU A 512 22.65 5.26 8.99
CA GLU A 512 22.96 5.96 7.72
C GLU A 512 22.76 5.04 6.50
N GLU A 513 23.11 3.77 6.64
CA GLU A 513 22.96 2.77 5.59
C GLU A 513 21.49 2.46 5.30
N ASP A 514 20.59 2.50 6.31
CA ASP A 514 19.16 2.36 6.11
C ASP A 514 18.59 3.54 5.30
N MET A 515 19.01 4.76 5.66
CA MET A 515 18.59 5.97 4.95
C MET A 515 19.09 5.95 3.49
N ARG A 516 20.35 5.61 3.28
CA ARG A 516 20.94 5.50 1.94
C ARG A 516 20.20 4.47 1.08
N PHE A 517 19.91 3.30 1.65
CA PHE A 517 19.11 2.27 0.97
C PHE A 517 17.78 2.83 0.47
N VAL A 518 17.01 3.49 1.33
CA VAL A 518 15.68 4.02 0.99
C VAL A 518 15.77 5.12 -0.07
N ILE A 519 16.77 6.01 0.03
CA ILE A 519 17.04 7.08 -0.96
C ILE A 519 17.36 6.45 -2.32
N ASP A 520 18.23 5.44 -2.37
CA ASP A 520 18.59 4.75 -3.61
C ASP A 520 17.39 4.06 -4.26
N GLN A 521 16.50 3.47 -3.45
CA GLN A 521 15.24 2.89 -3.96
C GLN A 521 14.33 3.97 -4.56
N GLY A 522 14.23 5.13 -3.93
CA GLY A 522 13.47 6.28 -4.46
C GLY A 522 13.98 6.71 -5.84
N TYR A 523 15.29 6.85 -5.97
CA TYR A 523 15.94 7.21 -7.24
C TYR A 523 15.70 6.15 -8.33
N LYS A 524 16.01 4.88 -8.04
CA LYS A 524 15.87 3.78 -8.99
C LYS A 524 14.43 3.62 -9.46
N SER A 525 13.47 3.64 -8.54
CA SER A 525 12.05 3.49 -8.86
C SER A 525 11.56 4.62 -9.77
N THR A 526 11.95 5.86 -9.48
CA THR A 526 11.55 7.02 -10.26
C THR A 526 12.15 6.99 -11.66
N MET A 527 13.46 6.74 -11.79
CA MET A 527 14.12 6.63 -13.09
C MET A 527 13.54 5.49 -13.94
N THR A 528 13.25 4.37 -13.32
CA THR A 528 12.66 3.21 -14.01
C THR A 528 11.24 3.51 -14.50
N PHE A 529 10.42 4.15 -13.66
CA PHE A 529 9.08 4.59 -14.06
C PHE A 529 9.14 5.56 -15.25
N LEU A 530 10.02 6.56 -15.20
CA LEU A 530 10.15 7.56 -16.29
C LEU A 530 10.61 6.94 -17.60
N LYS A 531 11.52 5.97 -17.57
CA LYS A 531 11.88 5.18 -18.76
C LYS A 531 10.70 4.39 -19.32
N TYR A 532 9.93 3.75 -18.43
CA TYR A 532 8.72 3.01 -18.83
C TYR A 532 7.68 3.94 -19.44
N PHE A 533 7.43 5.09 -18.83
CA PHE A 533 6.51 6.11 -19.33
C PHE A 533 6.90 6.56 -20.73
N ALA A 534 8.17 6.93 -20.93
CA ALA A 534 8.68 7.33 -22.23
C ALA A 534 8.56 6.22 -23.28
N ALA A 535 8.88 4.97 -22.92
CA ALA A 535 8.73 3.82 -23.81
C ALA A 535 7.29 3.60 -24.25
N LYS A 536 6.36 3.68 -23.30
CA LYS A 536 4.93 3.56 -23.56
C LYS A 536 4.43 4.64 -24.51
N GLU A 537 4.79 5.90 -24.25
CA GLU A 537 4.41 7.04 -25.11
C GLU A 537 4.95 6.89 -26.55
N GLU A 538 6.21 6.47 -26.71
CA GLU A 538 6.76 6.23 -28.05
C GLU A 538 6.06 5.09 -28.79
N LEU A 539 5.74 4.00 -28.10
CA LEU A 539 5.02 2.88 -28.71
C LEU A 539 3.60 3.28 -29.10
N LEU A 540 2.92 4.08 -28.26
CA LEU A 540 1.59 4.61 -28.55
C LEU A 540 1.58 5.54 -29.77
N LYS A 541 2.60 6.38 -29.93
CA LYS A 541 2.74 7.27 -31.10
C LYS A 541 2.97 6.50 -32.41
N ASN A 542 3.64 5.35 -32.31
CA ASN A 542 4.02 4.54 -33.49
C ASN A 542 3.02 3.41 -33.80
N ALA A 543 2.03 3.18 -32.94
CA ALA A 543 1.05 2.12 -33.10
C ALA A 543 -0.15 2.54 -33.95
N ASP A 544 -0.78 1.58 -34.64
CA ASP A 544 -2.08 1.79 -35.26
C ASP A 544 -3.19 1.94 -34.19
N GLU A 545 -4.37 2.41 -34.58
CA GLU A 545 -5.48 2.65 -33.64
C GLU A 545 -5.91 1.38 -32.88
N SER A 546 -5.78 0.21 -33.51
CA SER A 546 -6.17 -1.06 -32.90
C SER A 546 -5.20 -1.46 -31.78
N LEU A 547 -3.91 -1.25 -32.00
CA LEU A 547 -2.87 -1.51 -31.03
C LEU A 547 -2.88 -0.46 -29.91
N GLN A 548 -3.15 0.83 -30.23
CA GLN A 548 -3.32 1.88 -29.23
C GLN A 548 -4.45 1.55 -28.23
N LYS A 549 -5.61 1.11 -28.72
CA LYS A 549 -6.71 0.65 -27.87
C LYS A 549 -6.33 -0.55 -26.99
N ARG A 550 -5.58 -1.51 -27.53
CA ARG A 550 -5.08 -2.67 -26.77
C ARG A 550 -4.06 -2.30 -25.69
N ILE A 551 -3.15 -1.39 -25.97
CA ILE A 551 -2.17 -0.90 -24.99
C ILE A 551 -2.88 -0.10 -23.90
N GLN A 552 -3.78 0.80 -24.24
CA GLN A 552 -4.59 1.58 -23.30
C GLN A 552 -5.50 0.71 -22.44
N SER A 553 -6.18 -0.29 -23.04
CA SER A 553 -7.04 -1.20 -22.29
C SER A 553 -6.26 -2.12 -21.34
N LYS A 554 -5.06 -2.57 -21.72
CA LYS A 554 -4.23 -3.43 -20.84
C LYS A 554 -3.45 -2.65 -19.79
N SER A 555 -3.18 -1.37 -19.97
CA SER A 555 -2.61 -0.53 -18.92
C SER A 555 -3.65 -0.06 -17.90
N SER A 556 -4.90 0.07 -18.32
CA SER A 556 -6.03 0.40 -17.44
C SER A 556 -6.69 -0.83 -16.79
N THR A 557 -6.47 -2.01 -17.35
CA THR A 557 -6.95 -3.30 -16.87
C THR A 557 -5.74 -4.20 -16.62
N LEU A 558 -5.10 -4.06 -15.46
CA LEU A 558 -4.54 -5.24 -14.82
C LEU A 558 -5.75 -6.05 -14.33
N GLU A 559 -6.51 -6.57 -15.29
CA GLU A 559 -7.42 -7.66 -15.02
C GLU A 559 -6.60 -8.75 -14.35
N TYR A 560 -7.11 -9.20 -13.22
CA TYR A 560 -6.71 -10.42 -12.57
C TYR A 560 -6.88 -11.58 -13.55
N GLU A 561 -5.93 -11.78 -14.45
CA GLU A 561 -5.64 -13.11 -14.89
C GLU A 561 -4.89 -13.78 -13.73
N VAL A 562 -5.65 -14.28 -12.78
CA VAL A 562 -5.26 -15.51 -12.10
C VAL A 562 -5.22 -16.53 -13.21
N LYS A 563 -4.06 -16.66 -13.84
CA LYS A 563 -3.83 -17.80 -14.72
C LYS A 563 -3.85 -19.03 -13.85
N ASP A 564 -4.82 -19.88 -14.18
CA ASP A 564 -4.90 -21.30 -13.85
C ASP A 564 -3.53 -21.99 -13.80
#